data_1bd33f90d43d71dc31d68f74bf7abaac
#
_entry.id   1bd33f90d43d71dc31d68f74bf7abaac
#
_cell.length_a   1.000
_cell.length_b   1.000
_cell.length_c   1.000
_cell.angle_alpha   90.00
_cell.angle_beta   90.00
_cell.angle_gamma   90.00
#
_symmetry.space_group_name_H-M   'P 1'
#
loop_
_entity.id
_entity.type
_entity.pdbx_description
1 polymer ?
#
loop_
_entity_poly.entity_id
_entity_poly.type
_entity_poly.pdbx_seq_one_letter_code
_entity_poly.pdbx_strand_id
1 'polypeptide(L)'
;DIDPIKAANLKLNDSDERVLHFGMIPRANRCIFVINELPDLQARIQVALFNILEEGDVQIRGFKLRLPLDLQFVFTANPEDYTNRGSIVTPLKDRIGSQILTHYSADIQTAKKITQQESEKLDQRTCHVHVPELAKDILEQIAFEARESEYIDHKSGVSARMSITAYENLISTAERRALMNNEKETTIRYSDLIGMIPSITGKMELVYEGEQDCTNFVAQHLISEATKT
;
A
#
# COMPACT_ATOMS: atom_id res chain seq x y z
N ASP A 1 -0.58 2.81 30.38
CA ASP A 1 0.35 2.10 31.29
C ASP A 1 0.96 3.06 32.30
N ILE A 2 1.58 2.51 33.35
CA ILE A 2 2.36 3.23 34.33
C ILE A 2 3.76 3.45 33.78
N ASP A 3 4.31 4.65 33.95
CA ASP A 3 5.71 4.95 33.65
C ASP A 3 6.56 4.74 34.91
N PRO A 4 7.28 3.59 35.03
CA PRO A 4 8.02 3.26 36.24
C PRO A 4 9.23 4.20 36.47
N ILE A 5 9.79 4.76 35.40
CA ILE A 5 10.91 5.71 35.50
C ILE A 5 10.41 7.03 36.09
N LYS A 6 9.24 7.50 35.63
CA LYS A 6 8.62 8.71 36.14
C LYS A 6 8.14 8.56 37.58
N ALA A 7 7.60 7.39 37.93
CA ALA A 7 7.22 7.07 39.31
C ALA A 7 8.42 7.11 40.25
N ALA A 8 9.55 6.49 39.88
CA ALA A 8 10.78 6.47 40.64
C ALA A 8 11.39 7.87 40.79
N ASN A 9 11.48 8.64 39.71
CA ASN A 9 12.06 9.98 39.73
C ASN A 9 11.28 10.99 40.58
N LEU A 10 9.95 10.87 40.56
CA LEU A 10 9.05 11.76 41.31
C LEU A 10 8.70 11.22 42.70
N LYS A 11 9.21 10.04 43.07
CA LYS A 11 8.88 9.31 44.33
C LYS A 11 7.37 9.21 44.54
N LEU A 12 6.63 8.89 43.48
CA LEU A 12 5.18 8.75 43.48
C LEU A 12 4.81 7.26 43.54
N ASN A 13 3.66 6.99 44.12
CA ASN A 13 3.08 5.64 44.08
C ASN A 13 2.54 5.36 42.67
N ASP A 14 2.54 4.07 42.31
CA ASP A 14 1.99 3.60 41.02
C ASP A 14 0.51 3.98 40.80
N SER A 15 -0.19 4.40 41.87
CA SER A 15 -1.57 4.87 41.82
C SER A 15 -1.73 6.35 41.56
N ASP A 16 -0.64 7.11 41.40
CA ASP A 16 -0.69 8.57 41.15
C ASP A 16 -0.91 8.81 39.64
N GLU A 17 -1.92 9.64 39.32
CA GLU A 17 -2.27 9.97 37.94
C GLU A 17 -1.11 10.62 37.16
N ARG A 18 -0.15 11.23 37.82
CA ARG A 18 1.03 11.85 37.22
C ARG A 18 2.01 10.86 36.63
N VAL A 19 1.96 9.58 37.06
CA VAL A 19 2.81 8.50 36.51
C VAL A 19 2.19 7.80 35.31
N LEU A 20 1.00 8.20 34.89
CA LEU A 20 0.31 7.64 33.74
C LEU A 20 1.02 8.00 32.44
N HIS A 21 1.29 6.98 31.65
CA HIS A 21 1.72 7.12 30.26
C HIS A 21 0.55 6.81 29.31
N PHE A 22 0.13 7.80 28.56
CA PHE A 22 -0.92 7.62 27.57
C PHE A 22 -0.32 7.07 26.27
N GLY A 23 -0.80 5.89 25.87
CA GLY A 23 -0.47 5.28 24.58
C GLY A 23 -1.04 6.07 23.40
N MET A 24 -0.86 5.54 22.18
CA MET A 24 -1.27 6.23 20.95
C MET A 24 -2.78 6.48 20.89
N ILE A 25 -3.62 5.53 21.31
CA ILE A 25 -5.08 5.66 21.20
C ILE A 25 -5.62 6.83 22.06
N PRO A 26 -5.34 6.92 23.38
CA PRO A 26 -5.78 8.08 24.16
C PRO A 26 -5.25 9.42 23.64
N ARG A 27 -4.03 9.42 23.10
CA ARG A 27 -3.42 10.64 22.52
C ARG A 27 -4.08 11.10 21.23
N ALA A 28 -4.74 10.20 20.51
CA ALA A 28 -5.47 10.46 19.28
C ALA A 28 -6.93 10.87 19.53
N ASN A 29 -7.32 11.15 20.77
CA ASN A 29 -8.69 11.57 21.08
C ASN A 29 -9.14 12.76 20.20
N ARG A 30 -10.33 12.67 19.63
CA ARG A 30 -10.91 13.59 18.64
C ARG A 30 -10.20 13.60 17.29
N CYS A 31 -9.56 12.51 16.94
CA CYS A 31 -8.90 12.32 15.64
C CYS A 31 -9.44 11.08 14.90
N ILE A 32 -9.01 10.92 13.67
CA ILE A 32 -9.13 9.66 12.92
C ILE A 32 -7.92 8.79 13.26
N PHE A 33 -8.18 7.60 13.79
CA PHE A 33 -7.15 6.63 14.13
C PHE A 33 -7.15 5.50 13.12
N VAL A 34 -6.06 5.38 12.36
CA VAL A 34 -5.94 4.40 11.29
C VAL A 34 -5.09 3.21 11.74
N ILE A 35 -5.61 2.01 11.56
CA ILE A 35 -4.87 0.76 11.76
C ILE A 35 -4.77 0.06 10.41
N ASN A 36 -3.58 0.05 9.83
CA ASN A 36 -3.31 -0.65 8.59
C ASN A 36 -3.12 -2.14 8.85
N GLU A 37 -3.56 -2.95 7.90
CA GLU A 37 -3.39 -4.40 7.89
C GLU A 37 -3.89 -5.04 9.20
N LEU A 38 -5.15 -4.78 9.52
CA LEU A 38 -5.78 -5.26 10.74
C LEU A 38 -5.60 -6.77 11.01
N PRO A 39 -5.62 -7.67 10.00
CA PRO A 39 -5.37 -9.10 10.19
C PRO A 39 -3.99 -9.43 10.78
N ASP A 40 -2.97 -8.59 10.56
CA ASP A 40 -1.62 -8.81 11.08
C ASP A 40 -1.50 -8.55 12.59
N LEU A 41 -2.49 -7.86 13.16
CA LEU A 41 -2.52 -7.66 14.61
C LEU A 41 -2.82 -8.97 15.34
N GLN A 42 -2.00 -9.28 16.34
CA GLN A 42 -2.26 -10.43 17.21
C GLN A 42 -3.68 -10.38 17.80
N ALA A 43 -4.36 -11.51 17.86
CA ALA A 43 -5.74 -11.61 18.35
C ALA A 43 -5.96 -10.91 19.71
N ARG A 44 -4.97 -10.97 20.63
CA ARG A 44 -5.04 -10.29 21.94
C ARG A 44 -5.12 -8.77 21.83
N ILE A 45 -4.51 -8.17 20.78
CA ILE A 45 -4.55 -6.73 20.54
C ILE A 45 -5.90 -6.37 19.91
N GLN A 46 -6.36 -7.18 18.97
CA GLN A 46 -7.71 -7.00 18.39
C GLN A 46 -8.79 -7.05 19.49
N VAL A 47 -8.69 -7.98 20.44
CA VAL A 47 -9.61 -8.07 21.59
C VAL A 47 -9.54 -6.83 22.49
N ALA A 48 -8.36 -6.25 22.67
CA ALA A 48 -8.21 -5.03 23.46
C ALA A 48 -8.93 -3.81 22.86
N LEU A 49 -9.20 -3.82 21.54
CA LEU A 49 -9.96 -2.78 20.87
C LEU A 49 -11.47 -2.85 21.10
N PHE A 50 -12.01 -3.98 21.56
CA PHE A 50 -13.45 -4.17 21.70
C PHE A 50 -14.08 -3.13 22.61
N ASN A 51 -13.52 -2.92 23.80
CA ASN A 51 -14.06 -1.97 24.76
C ASN A 51 -14.05 -0.54 24.21
N ILE A 52 -12.99 -0.20 23.47
CA ILE A 52 -12.86 1.15 22.89
C ILE A 52 -13.90 1.37 21.79
N LEU A 53 -14.16 0.34 20.96
CA LEU A 53 -15.13 0.43 19.87
C LEU A 53 -16.58 0.40 20.37
N GLU A 54 -16.85 -0.31 21.46
CA GLU A 54 -18.20 -0.50 22.00
C GLU A 54 -18.57 0.52 23.05
N GLU A 55 -17.69 0.74 24.04
CA GLU A 55 -17.93 1.62 25.19
C GLU A 55 -17.43 3.04 24.95
N GLY A 56 -16.58 3.25 23.94
CA GLY A 56 -15.97 4.56 23.70
C GLY A 56 -15.03 5.00 24.82
N ASP A 57 -14.48 4.07 25.60
CA ASP A 57 -13.57 4.39 26.68
C ASP A 57 -12.37 3.45 26.78
N VAL A 58 -11.35 3.89 27.49
CA VAL A 58 -10.20 3.07 27.89
C VAL A 58 -10.11 3.01 29.40
N GLN A 59 -10.09 1.79 29.92
CA GLN A 59 -9.80 1.53 31.31
C GLN A 59 -8.29 1.35 31.52
N ILE A 60 -7.72 2.14 32.42
CA ILE A 60 -6.30 2.04 32.75
C ILE A 60 -6.12 0.99 33.85
N ARG A 61 -5.30 -0.02 33.59
CA ARG A 61 -4.99 -1.06 34.57
C ARG A 61 -4.44 -0.46 35.86
N GLY A 62 -4.96 -0.91 37.01
CA GLY A 62 -4.57 -0.42 38.33
C GLY A 62 -5.26 0.87 38.76
N PHE A 63 -6.01 1.52 37.89
CA PHE A 63 -6.77 2.72 38.22
C PHE A 63 -8.26 2.47 38.00
N LYS A 64 -9.09 3.07 38.86
CA LYS A 64 -10.55 3.13 38.67
C LYS A 64 -10.94 4.23 37.65
N LEU A 65 -9.99 4.62 36.81
CA LEU A 65 -10.17 5.69 35.84
C LEU A 65 -10.59 5.10 34.49
N ARG A 66 -11.72 5.56 33.98
CA ARG A 66 -12.15 5.37 32.60
C ARG A 66 -11.98 6.68 31.85
N LEU A 67 -11.27 6.65 30.74
CA LEU A 67 -11.08 7.80 29.86
C LEU A 67 -12.05 7.71 28.69
N PRO A 68 -13.05 8.59 28.58
CA PRO A 68 -13.90 8.63 27.41
C PRO A 68 -13.07 9.07 26.19
N LEU A 69 -13.30 8.40 25.08
CA LEU A 69 -12.60 8.65 23.81
C LEU A 69 -13.63 8.93 22.72
N ASP A 70 -13.38 9.99 21.98
CA ASP A 70 -14.09 10.35 20.77
C ASP A 70 -13.15 10.11 19.57
N LEU A 71 -13.23 8.91 18.98
CA LEU A 71 -12.32 8.45 17.93
C LEU A 71 -13.10 7.88 16.75
N GLN A 72 -12.73 8.29 15.55
CA GLN A 72 -13.10 7.59 14.32
C GLN A 72 -12.02 6.58 13.97
N PHE A 73 -12.35 5.29 14.07
CA PHE A 73 -11.43 4.23 13.62
C PHE A 73 -11.59 3.96 12.13
N VAL A 74 -10.46 3.80 11.45
CA VAL A 74 -10.39 3.31 10.08
C VAL A 74 -9.43 2.13 10.05
N PHE A 75 -9.87 1.02 9.49
CA PHE A 75 -9.07 -0.20 9.35
C PHE A 75 -8.82 -0.48 7.88
N THR A 76 -7.62 -0.93 7.54
CA THR A 76 -7.36 -1.52 6.24
C THR A 76 -7.10 -3.01 6.38
N ALA A 77 -7.47 -3.77 5.38
CA ALA A 77 -7.22 -5.20 5.31
C ALA A 77 -7.18 -5.62 3.85
N ASN A 78 -6.27 -6.53 3.52
CA ASN A 78 -6.26 -7.20 2.24
C ASN A 78 -7.01 -8.53 2.38
N PRO A 79 -8.03 -8.83 1.56
CA PRO A 79 -8.79 -10.09 1.65
C PRO A 79 -7.91 -11.35 1.56
N GLU A 80 -6.82 -11.29 0.82
CA GLU A 80 -5.90 -12.41 0.62
C GLU A 80 -5.06 -12.72 1.86
N ASP A 81 -4.79 -11.75 2.70
CA ASP A 81 -4.02 -11.92 3.92
C ASP A 81 -4.79 -12.69 5.01
N TYR A 82 -6.11 -12.84 4.89
CA TYR A 82 -6.93 -13.60 5.84
C TYR A 82 -6.58 -15.07 5.95
N THR A 83 -5.91 -15.64 4.97
CA THR A 83 -5.59 -17.07 4.94
C THR A 83 -4.16 -17.38 5.39
N ASN A 84 -3.22 -16.46 5.21
CA ASN A 84 -1.79 -16.72 5.39
C ASN A 84 -1.16 -16.00 6.60
N ARG A 85 -1.64 -14.81 6.97
CA ARG A 85 -0.99 -13.98 8.01
C ARG A 85 -1.82 -13.80 9.28
N GLY A 86 -3.12 -13.98 9.21
CA GLY A 86 -3.99 -13.82 10.35
C GLY A 86 -5.44 -13.64 9.93
N SER A 87 -6.32 -13.56 10.92
CA SER A 87 -7.73 -13.30 10.68
C SER A 87 -8.24 -12.19 11.59
N ILE A 88 -9.21 -11.44 11.12
CA ILE A 88 -9.96 -10.54 11.99
C ILE A 88 -10.85 -11.41 12.87
N VAL A 89 -10.70 -11.27 14.20
CA VAL A 89 -11.55 -12.01 15.13
C VAL A 89 -13.00 -11.61 14.94
N THR A 90 -13.90 -12.60 14.90
CA THR A 90 -15.33 -12.40 14.59
C THR A 90 -15.99 -11.28 15.43
N PRO A 91 -15.73 -11.17 16.74
CA PRO A 91 -16.31 -10.10 17.53
C PRO A 91 -15.84 -8.69 17.16
N LEU A 92 -14.63 -8.55 16.60
CA LEU A 92 -14.15 -7.26 16.11
C LEU A 92 -14.84 -6.90 14.79
N LYS A 93 -14.97 -7.87 13.89
CA LYS A 93 -15.65 -7.67 12.62
C LYS A 93 -17.11 -7.21 12.80
N ASP A 94 -17.80 -7.75 13.80
CA ASP A 94 -19.18 -7.37 14.14
C ASP A 94 -19.31 -5.92 14.63
N ARG A 95 -18.24 -5.35 15.18
CA ARG A 95 -18.20 -3.96 15.67
C ARG A 95 -17.77 -2.92 14.64
N ILE A 96 -17.36 -3.35 13.46
CA ILE A 96 -17.03 -2.46 12.34
C ILE A 96 -18.33 -2.05 11.66
N GLY A 97 -18.68 -0.78 11.74
CA GLY A 97 -19.97 -0.26 11.30
C GLY A 97 -20.18 -0.26 9.79
N SER A 98 -19.10 -0.17 9.00
CA SER A 98 -19.18 -0.15 7.53
C SER A 98 -17.91 -0.70 6.90
N GLN A 99 -18.08 -1.29 5.71
CA GLN A 99 -16.98 -1.81 4.91
C GLN A 99 -17.01 -1.18 3.52
N ILE A 100 -15.85 -0.68 3.09
CA ILE A 100 -15.63 -0.14 1.76
C ILE A 100 -14.75 -1.13 1.00
N LEU A 101 -15.27 -1.68 -0.08
CA LEU A 101 -14.50 -2.52 -0.99
C LEU A 101 -13.78 -1.65 -2.01
N THR A 102 -12.48 -1.85 -2.13
CA THR A 102 -11.68 -1.24 -3.20
C THR A 102 -11.58 -2.22 -4.37
N HIS A 103 -11.48 -1.68 -5.57
CA HIS A 103 -11.34 -2.46 -6.80
C HIS A 103 -10.36 -1.76 -7.75
N TYR A 104 -9.90 -2.46 -8.76
CA TYR A 104 -9.10 -1.89 -9.84
C TYR A 104 -9.89 -0.83 -10.62
N SER A 105 -9.18 0.09 -11.28
CA SER A 105 -9.81 1.04 -12.19
C SER A 105 -10.54 0.30 -13.32
N ALA A 106 -11.76 0.74 -13.62
CA ALA A 106 -12.57 0.11 -14.67
C ALA A 106 -12.13 0.50 -16.09
N ASP A 107 -11.42 1.61 -16.24
CA ASP A 107 -10.99 2.16 -17.53
C ASP A 107 -9.55 2.67 -17.48
N ILE A 108 -8.90 2.67 -18.65
CA ILE A 108 -7.51 3.09 -18.81
C ILE A 108 -7.33 4.58 -18.47
N GLN A 109 -8.31 5.45 -18.74
CA GLN A 109 -8.18 6.86 -18.46
C GLN A 109 -8.12 7.16 -16.96
N THR A 110 -8.90 6.43 -16.17
CA THR A 110 -8.84 6.51 -14.71
C THR A 110 -7.52 5.94 -14.18
N ALA A 111 -7.05 4.81 -14.73
CA ALA A 111 -5.76 4.23 -14.39
C ALA A 111 -4.61 5.20 -14.63
N LYS A 112 -4.56 5.84 -15.81
CA LYS A 112 -3.55 6.85 -16.16
C LYS A 112 -3.53 8.03 -15.16
N LYS A 113 -4.70 8.50 -14.74
CA LYS A 113 -4.79 9.59 -13.75
C LYS A 113 -4.21 9.16 -12.40
N ILE A 114 -4.50 7.94 -11.95
CA ILE A 114 -3.96 7.39 -10.70
C ILE A 114 -2.43 7.30 -10.79
N THR A 115 -1.91 6.71 -11.85
CA THR A 115 -0.46 6.56 -12.06
C THR A 115 0.25 7.90 -12.12
N GLN A 116 -0.32 8.90 -12.80
CA GLN A 116 0.25 10.24 -12.86
C GLN A 116 0.21 11.00 -11.54
N GLN A 117 -0.84 10.79 -10.73
CA GLN A 117 -0.98 11.42 -9.43
C GLN A 117 0.02 10.87 -8.41
N GLU A 118 0.21 9.55 -8.42
CA GLU A 118 1.00 8.84 -7.41
C GLU A 118 2.48 8.69 -7.79
N SER A 119 2.85 8.89 -9.07
CA SER A 119 4.23 8.83 -9.50
C SER A 119 5.03 10.07 -9.06
N GLU A 120 6.35 9.92 -8.93
CA GLU A 120 7.25 11.02 -8.61
C GLU A 120 7.12 12.18 -9.60
N LYS A 121 7.18 13.40 -9.10
CA LYS A 121 7.09 14.61 -9.93
C LYS A 121 8.31 14.69 -10.86
N LEU A 122 8.04 14.82 -12.15
CA LEU A 122 9.06 14.91 -13.19
C LEU A 122 9.95 16.16 -13.10
N ASP A 123 9.45 17.22 -12.46
CA ASP A 123 10.11 18.53 -12.38
C ASP A 123 11.44 18.52 -11.58
N GLN A 124 11.74 17.46 -10.85
CA GLN A 124 12.98 17.33 -10.07
C GLN A 124 14.10 16.59 -10.80
N ARG A 125 13.88 16.18 -12.07
CA ARG A 125 14.83 15.37 -12.82
C ARG A 125 15.85 16.23 -13.56
N THR A 126 17.03 15.65 -13.82
CA THR A 126 18.15 16.32 -14.48
C THR A 126 17.91 16.56 -15.96
N CYS A 127 17.11 15.71 -16.61
CA CYS A 127 16.76 15.76 -18.03
C CYS A 127 15.24 15.83 -18.18
N HIS A 128 14.77 16.70 -19.09
CA HIS A 128 13.35 16.78 -19.41
C HIS A 128 12.93 15.60 -20.30
N VAL A 129 12.09 14.73 -19.77
CA VAL A 129 11.56 13.55 -20.49
C VAL A 129 10.11 13.79 -20.87
N HIS A 130 9.84 13.91 -22.16
CA HIS A 130 8.48 13.95 -22.68
C HIS A 130 7.88 12.54 -22.72
N VAL A 131 6.73 12.35 -22.11
CA VAL A 131 5.99 11.07 -22.10
C VAL A 131 4.78 11.20 -23.01
N PRO A 132 4.80 10.59 -24.22
CA PRO A 132 3.66 10.59 -25.13
C PRO A 132 2.44 9.87 -24.51
N GLU A 133 1.23 10.29 -24.88
CA GLU A 133 0.01 9.63 -24.39
C GLU A 133 -0.03 8.15 -24.76
N LEU A 134 0.43 7.77 -25.95
CA LEU A 134 0.53 6.37 -26.37
C LEU A 134 1.38 5.53 -25.39
N ALA A 135 2.49 6.09 -24.88
CA ALA A 135 3.33 5.35 -23.91
C ALA A 135 2.59 5.12 -22.59
N LYS A 136 1.74 6.05 -22.18
CA LYS A 136 0.88 5.89 -20.98
C LYS A 136 -0.24 4.89 -21.22
N ASP A 137 -0.81 4.87 -22.42
CA ASP A 137 -1.82 3.90 -22.81
C ASP A 137 -1.25 2.48 -22.81
N ILE A 138 -0.09 2.27 -23.44
CA ILE A 138 0.61 0.97 -23.43
C ILE A 138 0.92 0.51 -21.99
N LEU A 139 1.40 1.42 -21.14
CA LEU A 139 1.72 1.10 -19.76
C LEU A 139 0.50 0.55 -19.00
N GLU A 140 -0.63 1.22 -19.08
CA GLU A 140 -1.84 0.77 -18.39
C GLU A 140 -2.45 -0.46 -19.05
N GLN A 141 -2.36 -0.58 -20.38
CA GLN A 141 -2.78 -1.78 -21.09
C GLN A 141 -2.00 -3.01 -20.61
N ILE A 142 -0.70 -2.90 -20.34
CA ILE A 142 0.09 -3.99 -19.74
C ILE A 142 -0.53 -4.44 -18.41
N ALA A 143 -1.00 -3.52 -17.58
CA ALA A 143 -1.63 -3.87 -16.31
C ALA A 143 -3.00 -4.54 -16.49
N PHE A 144 -3.76 -4.13 -17.51
CA PHE A 144 -5.04 -4.76 -17.85
C PHE A 144 -4.81 -6.18 -18.38
N GLU A 145 -3.92 -6.36 -19.36
CA GLU A 145 -3.55 -7.66 -19.91
C GLU A 145 -3.01 -8.60 -18.82
N ALA A 146 -2.18 -8.08 -17.90
CA ALA A 146 -1.64 -8.85 -16.81
C ALA A 146 -2.73 -9.41 -15.88
N ARG A 147 -3.82 -8.67 -15.65
CA ARG A 147 -4.96 -9.10 -14.81
C ARG A 147 -5.82 -10.15 -15.48
N GLU A 148 -5.82 -10.22 -16.80
CA GLU A 148 -6.59 -11.19 -17.60
C GLU A 148 -5.73 -12.40 -18.03
N SER A 149 -4.42 -12.33 -17.82
CA SER A 149 -3.46 -13.34 -18.26
C SER A 149 -3.59 -14.65 -17.46
N GLU A 150 -3.68 -15.78 -18.16
CA GLU A 150 -3.67 -17.12 -17.55
C GLU A 150 -2.34 -17.53 -16.91
N TYR A 151 -1.25 -16.80 -17.21
CA TYR A 151 0.07 -17.05 -16.62
C TYR A 151 0.22 -16.45 -15.22
N ILE A 152 -0.66 -15.53 -14.84
CA ILE A 152 -0.56 -14.79 -13.57
C ILE A 152 -1.56 -15.33 -12.57
N ASP A 153 -1.12 -15.52 -11.33
CA ASP A 153 -2.02 -15.94 -10.26
C ASP A 153 -3.04 -14.83 -9.93
N HIS A 154 -4.28 -15.06 -10.30
CA HIS A 154 -5.38 -14.14 -10.02
C HIS A 154 -5.62 -13.91 -8.52
N LYS A 155 -5.16 -14.81 -7.64
CA LYS A 155 -5.29 -14.64 -6.19
C LYS A 155 -4.32 -13.57 -5.67
N SER A 156 -3.10 -13.52 -6.18
CA SER A 156 -2.12 -12.48 -5.85
C SER A 156 -2.47 -11.13 -6.48
N GLY A 157 -3.19 -11.15 -7.60
CA GLY A 157 -3.59 -9.95 -8.32
C GLY A 157 -2.43 -9.15 -8.91
N VAL A 158 -2.76 -8.07 -9.63
CA VAL A 158 -1.77 -7.15 -10.19
C VAL A 158 -2.03 -5.75 -9.63
N SER A 159 -1.22 -5.37 -8.66
CA SER A 159 -1.37 -4.10 -7.95
C SER A 159 -1.17 -2.89 -8.87
N ALA A 160 -1.94 -1.82 -8.65
CA ALA A 160 -1.72 -0.51 -9.28
C ALA A 160 -0.29 0.04 -9.04
N ARG A 161 0.40 -0.42 -7.98
CA ARG A 161 1.83 -0.10 -7.75
C ARG A 161 2.74 -0.61 -8.86
N MET A 162 2.32 -1.62 -9.64
CA MET A 162 3.06 -2.07 -10.81
C MET A 162 3.10 -0.98 -11.87
N SER A 163 1.96 -0.39 -12.24
CA SER A 163 1.89 0.71 -13.20
C SER A 163 2.70 1.91 -12.75
N ILE A 164 2.60 2.32 -11.47
CA ILE A 164 3.36 3.46 -10.92
C ILE A 164 4.87 3.22 -11.05
N THR A 165 5.36 2.06 -10.57
CA THR A 165 6.79 1.74 -10.63
C THR A 165 7.27 1.53 -12.07
N ALA A 166 6.44 0.95 -12.94
CA ALA A 166 6.77 0.79 -14.35
C ALA A 166 6.86 2.14 -15.07
N TYR A 167 6.00 3.10 -14.75
CA TYR A 167 6.06 4.47 -15.25
C TYR A 167 7.36 5.17 -14.85
N GLU A 168 7.76 5.07 -13.59
CA GLU A 168 9.00 5.64 -13.08
C GLU A 168 10.24 5.01 -13.73
N ASN A 169 10.24 3.68 -13.91
CA ASN A 169 11.32 2.96 -14.58
C ASN A 169 11.41 3.31 -16.07
N LEU A 170 10.27 3.48 -16.73
CA LEU A 170 10.21 3.91 -18.13
C LEU A 170 10.87 5.27 -18.33
N ILE A 171 10.51 6.25 -17.49
CA ILE A 171 11.09 7.58 -17.51
C ILE A 171 12.58 7.55 -17.18
N SER A 172 12.97 6.79 -16.13
CA SER A 172 14.38 6.65 -15.73
C SER A 172 15.24 6.01 -16.84
N THR A 173 14.68 5.08 -17.60
CA THR A 173 15.36 4.47 -18.74
C THR A 173 15.61 5.47 -19.85
N ALA A 174 14.60 6.29 -20.18
CA ALA A 174 14.76 7.35 -21.18
C ALA A 174 15.72 8.46 -20.72
N GLU A 175 15.65 8.87 -19.45
CA GLU A 175 16.58 9.82 -18.84
C GLU A 175 18.02 9.30 -18.89
N ARG A 176 18.25 8.05 -18.48
CA ARG A 176 19.57 7.41 -18.57
C ARG A 176 20.12 7.43 -19.99
N ARG A 177 19.29 7.10 -20.98
CA ARG A 177 19.68 7.16 -22.41
C ARG A 177 20.05 8.57 -22.83
N ALA A 178 19.28 9.58 -22.44
CA ALA A 178 19.57 10.97 -22.74
C ALA A 178 20.89 11.45 -22.12
N LEU A 179 21.11 11.13 -20.84
CA LEU A 179 22.34 11.49 -20.14
C LEU A 179 23.57 10.85 -20.77
N MET A 180 23.49 9.58 -21.19
CA MET A 180 24.57 8.91 -21.91
C MET A 180 24.91 9.60 -23.25
N ASN A 181 23.93 10.23 -23.88
CA ASN A 181 24.09 10.96 -25.14
C ASN A 181 24.35 12.46 -24.94
N ASN A 182 24.46 12.94 -23.68
CA ASN A 182 24.57 14.37 -23.33
C ASN A 182 23.38 15.21 -23.85
N GLU A 183 22.20 14.63 -23.93
CA GLU A 183 20.96 15.29 -24.29
C GLU A 183 20.31 15.91 -23.04
N LYS A 184 19.76 17.13 -23.15
CA LYS A 184 19.01 17.80 -22.07
C LYS A 184 17.52 17.48 -22.07
N GLU A 185 17.01 17.08 -23.21
CA GLU A 185 15.62 16.75 -23.45
C GLU A 185 15.53 15.47 -24.25
N THR A 186 14.53 14.65 -23.94
CA THR A 186 14.26 13.42 -24.69
C THR A 186 12.78 13.07 -24.64
N THR A 187 12.39 12.10 -25.45
CA THR A 187 11.05 11.50 -25.41
C THR A 187 11.18 10.00 -25.21
N ILE A 188 10.14 9.39 -24.63
CA ILE A 188 10.06 7.93 -24.52
C ILE A 188 10.10 7.32 -25.92
N ARG A 189 10.92 6.30 -26.09
CA ARG A 189 11.03 5.46 -27.29
C ARG A 189 10.55 4.05 -27.02
N TYR A 190 10.17 3.34 -28.05
CA TYR A 190 9.76 1.94 -27.93
C TYR A 190 10.82 1.07 -27.22
N SER A 191 12.11 1.32 -27.49
CA SER A 191 13.21 0.64 -26.82
C SER A 191 13.27 0.84 -25.30
N ASP A 192 12.68 1.94 -24.80
CA ASP A 192 12.69 2.26 -23.37
C ASP A 192 11.68 1.41 -22.61
N LEU A 193 10.67 0.79 -23.29
CA LEU A 193 9.67 -0.10 -22.69
C LEU A 193 10.32 -1.31 -22.00
N ILE A 194 11.47 -1.76 -22.49
CA ILE A 194 12.25 -2.86 -21.87
C ILE A 194 12.63 -2.51 -20.42
N GLY A 195 12.81 -1.24 -20.11
CA GLY A 195 13.10 -0.76 -18.74
C GLY A 195 12.00 -1.01 -17.74
N MET A 196 10.76 -1.33 -18.19
CA MET A 196 9.65 -1.66 -17.29
C MET A 196 9.69 -3.14 -16.81
N ILE A 197 10.41 -4.03 -17.51
CA ILE A 197 10.44 -5.46 -17.18
C ILE A 197 10.71 -5.73 -15.70
N PRO A 198 11.71 -5.11 -15.04
CA PRO A 198 11.98 -5.39 -13.62
C PRO A 198 10.83 -4.99 -12.68
N SER A 199 10.05 -3.96 -13.02
CA SER A 199 8.88 -3.56 -12.22
C SER A 199 7.68 -4.47 -12.48
N ILE A 200 7.55 -5.03 -13.66
CA ILE A 200 6.52 -6.00 -14.00
C ILE A 200 6.82 -7.32 -13.29
N THR A 201 8.01 -7.89 -13.50
CA THR A 201 8.41 -9.17 -12.92
C THR A 201 8.45 -9.18 -11.39
N GLY A 202 8.84 -8.07 -10.77
CA GLY A 202 8.92 -7.94 -9.31
C GLY A 202 7.57 -7.77 -8.58
N LYS A 203 6.46 -7.69 -9.33
CA LYS A 203 5.12 -7.43 -8.76
C LYS A 203 4.03 -8.34 -9.32
N MET A 204 4.44 -9.42 -10.00
CA MET A 204 3.57 -10.47 -10.48
C MET A 204 3.98 -11.80 -9.88
N GLU A 205 3.01 -12.61 -9.50
CA GLU A 205 3.21 -14.00 -9.14
C GLU A 205 2.66 -14.86 -10.26
N LEU A 206 3.45 -15.83 -10.70
CA LEU A 206 3.04 -16.75 -11.77
C LEU A 206 2.31 -17.96 -11.18
N VAL A 207 1.36 -18.50 -11.94
CA VAL A 207 0.64 -19.74 -11.58
C VAL A 207 1.59 -20.91 -11.38
N TYR A 208 2.66 -20.95 -12.17
CA TYR A 208 3.72 -21.97 -12.06
C TYR A 208 5.02 -21.29 -11.67
N GLU A 209 5.49 -21.54 -10.45
CA GLU A 209 6.82 -21.16 -9.98
C GLU A 209 7.86 -22.03 -10.70
N GLY A 210 8.35 -21.55 -11.80
CA GLY A 210 9.46 -22.09 -12.57
C GLY A 210 10.41 -20.97 -12.93
N GLU A 211 11.63 -21.27 -13.28
CA GLU A 211 12.78 -20.46 -13.60
C GLU A 211 12.55 -18.95 -13.88
N GLN A 212 13.45 -18.07 -13.41
CA GLN A 212 13.41 -16.61 -13.63
C GLN A 212 13.23 -16.21 -15.11
N ASP A 213 13.65 -17.07 -16.03
CA ASP A 213 13.47 -16.88 -17.47
C ASP A 213 11.98 -16.85 -17.87
N CYS A 214 11.14 -17.61 -17.17
CA CYS A 214 9.71 -17.64 -17.46
C CYS A 214 9.02 -16.30 -17.12
N THR A 215 9.41 -15.67 -16.02
CA THR A 215 8.84 -14.37 -15.60
C THR A 215 9.21 -13.26 -16.58
N ASN A 216 10.45 -13.24 -17.06
CA ASN A 216 10.91 -12.28 -18.07
C ASN A 216 10.18 -12.48 -19.41
N PHE A 217 9.96 -13.74 -19.82
CA PHE A 217 9.20 -14.05 -21.02
C PHE A 217 7.75 -13.54 -20.92
N VAL A 218 7.08 -13.80 -19.80
CA VAL A 218 5.70 -13.31 -19.57
C VAL A 218 5.65 -11.78 -19.61
N ALA A 219 6.61 -11.07 -18.98
CA ALA A 219 6.65 -9.61 -19.03
C ALA A 219 6.85 -9.09 -20.46
N GLN A 220 7.73 -9.70 -21.24
CA GLN A 220 7.92 -9.34 -22.65
C GLN A 220 6.68 -9.63 -23.50
N HIS A 221 5.99 -10.74 -23.23
CA HIS A 221 4.75 -11.10 -23.89
C HIS A 221 3.66 -10.05 -23.61
N LEU A 222 3.47 -9.66 -22.36
CA LEU A 222 2.52 -8.62 -21.98
C LEU A 222 2.81 -7.27 -22.66
N ILE A 223 4.08 -6.86 -22.74
CA ILE A 223 4.48 -5.66 -23.46
C ILE A 223 4.13 -5.79 -24.95
N SER A 224 4.38 -6.97 -25.54
CA SER A 224 4.05 -7.22 -26.94
C SER A 224 2.56 -7.19 -27.22
N GLU A 225 1.73 -7.79 -26.37
CA GLU A 225 0.27 -7.77 -26.54
C GLU A 225 -0.29 -6.35 -26.37
N ALA A 226 0.12 -5.64 -25.31
CA ALA A 226 -0.31 -4.26 -25.08
C ALA A 226 0.08 -3.26 -26.20
N THR A 227 1.06 -3.61 -27.02
CA THR A 227 1.46 -2.79 -28.20
C THR A 227 0.70 -3.13 -29.47
N LYS A 228 -0.07 -4.20 -29.49
CA LYS A 228 -0.91 -4.60 -30.66
C LYS A 228 -2.33 -4.05 -30.56
N THR A 229 -2.78 -3.77 -29.33
CA THR A 229 -4.09 -3.18 -29.03
C THR A 229 -4.07 -1.69 -29.23
#